data_a258f02fcadfa5e20c2fda9e134f9cb7
#
_entry.id   a258f02fcadfa5e20c2fda9e134f9cb7
#
_cell.length_a   1.000
_cell.length_b   1.000
_cell.length_c   1.000
_cell.angle_alpha   90.00
_cell.angle_beta   90.00
_cell.angle_gamma   90.00
#
_symmetry.space_group_name_H-M   'P 1'
#
loop_
_entity.id
_entity.type
_entity.pdbx_description
1 polymer ?
#
loop_
_entity_poly.entity_id
_entity_poly.type
_entity_poly.pdbx_seq_one_letter_code
_entity_poly.pdbx_strand_id
1 'polypeptide(L)'
;MEHPDVLLWAVWTIQQFAKEVSRKDAFEKYGQLLKDIMDYLVSGKHPNLQVRENGLVYSEGRNKAITWMNATVNGRPVTPRTGYIVEFNTLWYNALRFVGELLGENGDTEFSARLSEVADKAGKAFVETFLNEYGYLLDYVADGNMMDWSVRPNMIFAAAFDYSPLDAKQKKGVIDIVTKELLTPKGLRSLSPKSGGYN
;
A
#
# COMPACT_ATOMS: atom_id res chain seq x y z
N MET A 1 7.22 -18.23 5.03
CA MET A 1 6.36 -17.17 5.62
C MET A 1 5.84 -16.38 4.43
N GLU A 2 4.53 -16.33 4.24
CA GLU A 2 3.97 -15.53 3.14
C GLU A 2 4.09 -14.06 3.51
N HIS A 3 4.80 -13.30 2.68
CA HIS A 3 4.88 -11.86 2.80
C HIS A 3 3.52 -11.27 2.37
N PRO A 4 2.88 -10.45 3.20
CA PRO A 4 1.53 -9.95 2.96
C PRO A 4 1.37 -9.15 1.66
N ASP A 5 2.42 -8.49 1.21
CA ASP A 5 2.41 -7.56 0.08
C ASP A 5 2.74 -8.19 -1.28
N VAL A 6 3.17 -9.45 -1.33
CA VAL A 6 3.64 -10.10 -2.59
C VAL A 6 2.56 -10.08 -3.67
N LEU A 7 1.31 -10.41 -3.33
CA LEU A 7 0.20 -10.41 -4.29
C LEU A 7 -0.11 -8.99 -4.80
N LEU A 8 0.00 -8.00 -3.94
CA LEU A 8 -0.22 -6.60 -4.31
C LEU A 8 0.88 -6.09 -5.26
N TRP A 9 2.13 -6.48 -5.03
CA TRP A 9 3.24 -6.21 -5.96
C TRP A 9 3.06 -6.93 -7.30
N ALA A 10 2.52 -8.14 -7.29
CA ALA A 10 2.20 -8.85 -8.55
C ALA A 10 1.17 -8.07 -9.37
N VAL A 11 0.10 -7.57 -8.74
CA VAL A 11 -0.90 -6.71 -9.40
C VAL A 11 -0.24 -5.46 -9.97
N TRP A 12 0.59 -4.75 -9.18
CA TRP A 12 1.29 -3.56 -9.65
C TRP A 12 2.23 -3.86 -10.83
N THR A 13 2.94 -5.00 -10.80
CA THR A 13 3.81 -5.42 -11.92
C THR A 13 3.01 -5.64 -13.21
N ILE A 14 1.84 -6.28 -13.12
CA ILE A 14 0.94 -6.46 -14.26
C ILE A 14 0.40 -5.12 -14.76
N GLN A 15 0.12 -4.18 -13.84
CA GLN A 15 -0.28 -2.81 -14.20
C GLN A 15 0.82 -2.09 -15.00
N GLN A 16 2.09 -2.20 -14.61
CA GLN A 16 3.20 -1.62 -15.37
C GLN A 16 3.34 -2.33 -16.74
N PHE A 17 3.22 -3.65 -16.78
CA PHE A 17 3.21 -4.39 -18.05
C PHE A 17 2.09 -3.92 -18.99
N ALA A 18 0.90 -3.62 -18.46
CA ALA A 18 -0.22 -3.11 -19.27
C ALA A 18 0.07 -1.74 -19.93
N LYS A 19 0.98 -0.94 -19.38
CA LYS A 19 1.43 0.33 -19.97
C LYS A 19 2.36 0.11 -21.16
N GLU A 20 3.17 -0.96 -21.13
CA GLU A 20 4.13 -1.27 -22.17
C GLU A 20 3.49 -1.96 -23.39
N VAL A 21 2.40 -2.70 -23.19
CA VAL A 21 1.68 -3.40 -24.26
C VAL A 21 0.36 -2.73 -24.58
N SER A 22 -0.73 -3.19 -23.99
CA SER A 22 -2.03 -2.54 -23.91
C SER A 22 -2.83 -3.10 -22.75
N ARG A 23 -3.85 -2.37 -22.29
CA ARG A 23 -4.77 -2.89 -21.25
C ARG A 23 -5.50 -4.15 -21.73
N LYS A 24 -5.85 -4.22 -23.01
CA LYS A 24 -6.49 -5.39 -23.62
C LYS A 24 -5.57 -6.61 -23.60
N ASP A 25 -4.33 -6.49 -24.06
CA ASP A 25 -3.36 -7.61 -24.07
C ASP A 25 -3.04 -8.07 -22.66
N ALA A 26 -2.92 -7.14 -21.72
CA ALA A 26 -2.72 -7.45 -20.31
C ALA A 26 -3.91 -8.20 -19.71
N PHE A 27 -5.15 -7.82 -20.08
CA PHE A 27 -6.36 -8.51 -19.65
C PHE A 27 -6.45 -9.91 -20.27
N GLU A 28 -6.23 -10.07 -21.56
CA GLU A 28 -6.23 -11.37 -22.22
C GLU A 28 -5.26 -12.36 -21.58
N LYS A 29 -4.10 -11.86 -21.15
CA LYS A 29 -3.05 -12.69 -20.52
C LYS A 29 -3.23 -12.92 -19.03
N TYR A 30 -3.65 -11.92 -18.29
CA TYR A 30 -3.61 -11.92 -16.82
C TYR A 30 -4.96 -11.59 -16.15
N GLY A 31 -6.03 -11.33 -16.91
CA GLY A 31 -7.32 -10.93 -16.35
C GLY A 31 -7.87 -11.91 -15.32
N GLN A 32 -7.83 -13.22 -15.61
CA GLN A 32 -8.27 -14.24 -14.68
C GLN A 32 -7.39 -14.29 -13.41
N LEU A 33 -6.06 -14.21 -13.56
CA LEU A 33 -5.13 -14.17 -12.43
C LEU A 33 -5.39 -12.95 -11.53
N LEU A 34 -5.60 -11.78 -12.11
CA LEU A 34 -5.91 -10.55 -11.36
C LEU A 34 -7.22 -10.69 -10.60
N LYS A 35 -8.25 -11.27 -11.24
CA LYS A 35 -9.53 -11.55 -10.59
C LYS A 35 -9.37 -12.51 -9.41
N ASP A 36 -8.63 -13.60 -9.59
CA ASP A 36 -8.39 -14.62 -8.55
C ASP A 36 -7.64 -14.03 -7.36
N ILE A 37 -6.60 -13.21 -7.62
CA ILE A 37 -5.85 -12.49 -6.57
C ILE A 37 -6.79 -11.58 -5.78
N MET A 38 -7.58 -10.76 -6.48
CA MET A 38 -8.45 -9.81 -5.80
C MET A 38 -9.59 -10.49 -5.05
N ASP A 39 -10.20 -11.55 -5.60
CA ASP A 39 -11.20 -12.33 -4.87
C ASP A 39 -10.63 -12.98 -3.62
N TYR A 40 -9.44 -13.56 -3.72
CA TYR A 40 -8.73 -14.14 -2.57
C TYR A 40 -8.49 -13.12 -1.46
N LEU A 41 -8.05 -11.90 -1.82
CA LEU A 41 -7.77 -10.84 -0.85
C LEU A 41 -9.06 -10.25 -0.27
N VAL A 42 -10.03 -9.87 -1.10
CA VAL A 42 -11.30 -9.25 -0.66
C VAL A 42 -12.14 -10.20 0.19
N SER A 43 -12.08 -11.51 -0.09
CA SER A 43 -12.78 -12.51 0.72
C SER A 43 -12.11 -12.86 2.06
N GLY A 44 -11.00 -12.16 2.40
CA GLY A 44 -10.31 -12.32 3.69
C GLY A 44 -9.60 -13.66 3.88
N LYS A 45 -9.30 -14.36 2.78
CA LYS A 45 -8.64 -15.69 2.82
C LYS A 45 -7.14 -15.62 3.09
N HIS A 46 -6.52 -14.43 2.90
CA HIS A 46 -5.08 -14.28 3.12
C HIS A 46 -4.75 -14.31 4.62
N PRO A 47 -3.84 -15.19 5.09
CA PRO A 47 -3.62 -15.42 6.53
C PRO A 47 -2.97 -14.22 7.24
N ASN A 48 -2.23 -13.37 6.51
CA ASN A 48 -1.44 -12.27 7.07
C ASN A 48 -1.90 -10.89 6.57
N LEU A 49 -2.98 -10.78 5.79
CA LEU A 49 -3.52 -9.53 5.27
C LEU A 49 -5.05 -9.57 5.38
N GLN A 50 -5.60 -8.81 6.31
CA GLN A 50 -7.03 -8.81 6.61
C GLN A 50 -7.67 -7.51 6.11
N VAL A 51 -8.70 -7.62 5.28
CA VAL A 51 -9.53 -6.45 4.92
C VAL A 51 -10.45 -6.12 6.09
N ARG A 52 -10.39 -4.89 6.57
CA ARG A 52 -11.23 -4.39 7.67
C ARG A 52 -12.49 -3.70 7.13
N GLU A 53 -13.47 -3.43 8.01
CA GLU A 53 -14.75 -2.79 7.65
C GLU A 53 -14.61 -1.45 6.96
N ASN A 54 -13.57 -0.68 7.30
CA ASN A 54 -13.22 0.60 6.66
C ASN A 54 -12.57 0.45 5.28
N GLY A 55 -12.42 -0.76 4.78
CA GLY A 55 -11.84 -1.08 3.48
C GLY A 55 -10.32 -1.14 3.45
N LEU A 56 -9.62 -0.77 4.51
CA LEU A 56 -8.16 -0.88 4.60
C LEU A 56 -7.72 -2.30 4.92
N VAL A 57 -6.45 -2.60 4.60
CA VAL A 57 -5.82 -3.87 4.95
C VAL A 57 -4.96 -3.74 6.21
N TYR A 58 -5.07 -4.74 7.06
CA TYR A 58 -4.39 -4.85 8.36
C TYR A 58 -3.50 -6.09 8.40
N SER A 59 -2.28 -5.96 8.92
CA SER A 59 -1.35 -7.07 9.10
C SER A 59 -0.80 -7.11 10.52
N GLU A 60 -0.86 -8.28 11.17
CA GLU A 60 -0.25 -8.48 12.49
C GLU A 60 1.23 -8.79 12.35
N GLY A 61 2.07 -7.84 12.72
CA GLY A 61 3.52 -7.90 12.54
C GLY A 61 4.36 -7.56 13.77
N ARG A 62 3.75 -7.47 14.96
CA ARG A 62 4.43 -7.05 16.21
C ARG A 62 5.78 -7.75 16.47
N ASN A 63 5.83 -9.05 16.20
CA ASN A 63 7.00 -9.89 16.44
C ASN A 63 7.49 -10.56 15.15
N LYS A 64 7.09 -10.03 13.99
CA LYS A 64 7.40 -10.60 12.68
C LYS A 64 7.96 -9.53 11.75
N ALA A 65 8.94 -9.89 10.95
CA ALA A 65 9.46 -9.06 9.87
C ALA A 65 8.59 -9.27 8.62
N ILE A 66 7.44 -8.59 8.55
CA ILE A 66 6.40 -8.81 7.53
C ILE A 66 6.48 -7.86 6.33
N THR A 67 7.35 -6.86 6.37
CA THR A 67 7.52 -5.89 5.29
C THR A 67 8.88 -6.03 4.62
N TRP A 68 9.14 -5.25 3.57
CA TRP A 68 10.48 -5.19 2.95
C TRP A 68 11.58 -4.78 3.95
N MET A 69 11.21 -4.10 5.05
CA MET A 69 12.11 -3.78 6.16
C MET A 69 12.23 -4.99 7.10
N ASN A 70 12.77 -6.08 6.59
CA ASN A 70 12.72 -7.41 7.20
C ASN A 70 14.00 -7.83 7.94
N ALA A 71 14.92 -6.90 8.21
CA ALA A 71 16.12 -7.18 8.97
C ALA A 71 15.78 -7.66 10.38
N THR A 72 16.49 -8.68 10.85
CA THR A 72 16.33 -9.25 12.19
C THR A 72 17.65 -9.34 12.93
N VAL A 73 17.61 -9.14 14.24
CA VAL A 73 18.73 -9.38 15.15
C VAL A 73 18.27 -10.33 16.26
N ASN A 74 18.97 -11.44 16.45
CA ASN A 74 18.59 -12.50 17.40
C ASN A 74 17.12 -12.96 17.22
N GLY A 75 16.66 -13.09 15.98
CA GLY A 75 15.30 -13.51 15.63
C GLY A 75 14.21 -12.46 15.86
N ARG A 76 14.55 -11.23 16.26
CA ARG A 76 13.60 -10.13 16.45
C ARG A 76 13.71 -9.12 15.32
N PRO A 77 12.59 -8.59 14.81
CA PRO A 77 12.60 -7.52 13.81
C PRO A 77 13.35 -6.30 14.33
N VAL A 78 14.22 -5.73 13.50
CA VAL A 78 14.86 -4.42 13.80
C VAL A 78 13.85 -3.29 13.68
N THR A 79 12.93 -3.42 12.71
CA THR A 79 11.86 -2.45 12.46
C THR A 79 10.52 -3.18 12.49
N PRO A 80 9.97 -3.48 13.70
CA PRO A 80 8.66 -4.12 13.79
C PRO A 80 7.57 -3.15 13.31
N ARG A 81 6.73 -3.61 12.39
CA ARG A 81 5.60 -2.85 11.87
C ARG A 81 4.36 -3.71 11.91
N THR A 82 3.25 -3.15 12.37
CA THR A 82 2.00 -3.87 12.58
C THR A 82 0.81 -2.97 12.34
N GLY A 83 -0.33 -3.52 12.03
CA GLY A 83 -1.55 -2.77 11.83
C GLY A 83 -1.81 -2.37 10.39
N TYR A 84 -2.34 -1.18 10.21
CA TYR A 84 -2.45 -0.53 8.91
C TYR A 84 -1.07 0.00 8.52
N ILE A 85 -0.45 -0.58 7.52
CA ILE A 85 0.89 -0.23 7.02
C ILE A 85 0.72 0.61 5.76
N VAL A 86 1.40 1.75 5.68
CA VAL A 86 1.13 2.77 4.66
C VAL A 86 1.33 2.27 3.23
N GLU A 87 2.43 1.57 2.93
CA GLU A 87 2.67 1.05 1.58
C GLU A 87 1.75 -0.12 1.23
N PHE A 88 1.35 -0.96 2.20
CA PHE A 88 0.38 -2.02 1.95
C PHE A 88 -0.98 -1.44 1.54
N ASN A 89 -1.43 -0.42 2.25
CA ASN A 89 -2.70 0.24 1.95
C ASN A 89 -2.64 1.08 0.68
N THR A 90 -1.48 1.62 0.34
CA THR A 90 -1.26 2.29 -0.96
C THR A 90 -1.35 1.29 -2.12
N LEU A 91 -0.63 0.17 -2.04
CA LEU A 91 -0.70 -0.91 -3.03
C LEU A 91 -2.11 -1.49 -3.16
N TRP A 92 -2.78 -1.68 -2.02
CA TRP A 92 -4.15 -2.18 -1.96
C TRP A 92 -5.13 -1.27 -2.69
N TYR A 93 -5.10 0.03 -2.38
CA TYR A 93 -5.96 1.01 -3.07
C TYR A 93 -5.70 1.04 -4.57
N ASN A 94 -4.43 1.07 -4.98
CA ASN A 94 -4.04 1.02 -6.39
C ASN A 94 -4.53 -0.27 -7.06
N ALA A 95 -4.41 -1.42 -6.40
CA ALA A 95 -4.88 -2.71 -6.94
C ALA A 95 -6.41 -2.74 -7.12
N LEU A 96 -7.16 -2.27 -6.12
CA LEU A 96 -8.62 -2.19 -6.21
C LEU A 96 -9.08 -1.36 -7.41
N ARG A 97 -8.49 -0.18 -7.62
CA ARG A 97 -8.84 0.70 -8.73
C ARG A 97 -8.42 0.12 -10.08
N PHE A 98 -7.16 -0.27 -10.22
CA PHE A 98 -6.64 -0.81 -11.48
C PHE A 98 -7.40 -2.05 -11.93
N VAL A 99 -7.56 -3.04 -11.05
CA VAL A 99 -8.23 -4.31 -11.41
C VAL A 99 -9.72 -4.08 -11.61
N GLY A 100 -10.35 -3.26 -10.76
CA GLY A 100 -11.77 -2.90 -10.92
C GLY A 100 -12.07 -2.29 -12.29
N GLU A 101 -11.28 -1.30 -12.73
CA GLU A 101 -11.42 -0.69 -14.05
C GLU A 101 -11.14 -1.69 -15.17
N LEU A 102 -10.03 -2.44 -15.09
CA LEU A 102 -9.64 -3.39 -16.12
C LEU A 102 -10.70 -4.46 -16.35
N LEU A 103 -11.27 -5.02 -15.29
CA LEU A 103 -12.33 -6.03 -15.37
C LEU A 103 -13.64 -5.42 -15.90
N GLY A 104 -14.01 -4.22 -15.44
CA GLY A 104 -15.19 -3.51 -15.92
C GLY A 104 -15.14 -3.18 -17.41
N GLU A 105 -14.00 -2.73 -17.92
CA GLU A 105 -13.75 -2.49 -19.36
C GLU A 105 -13.94 -3.76 -20.22
N ASN A 106 -13.73 -4.93 -19.62
CA ASN A 106 -13.83 -6.23 -20.28
C ASN A 106 -15.10 -7.02 -19.89
N GLY A 107 -16.11 -6.35 -19.36
CA GLY A 107 -17.46 -6.87 -19.18
C GLY A 107 -17.77 -7.48 -17.82
N ASP A 108 -16.81 -7.59 -16.91
CA ASP A 108 -17.06 -8.05 -15.52
C ASP A 108 -17.49 -6.88 -14.61
N THR A 109 -18.68 -6.36 -14.91
CA THR A 109 -19.22 -5.16 -14.22
C THR A 109 -19.59 -5.41 -12.77
N GLU A 110 -20.00 -6.63 -12.43
CA GLU A 110 -20.37 -6.99 -11.06
C GLU A 110 -19.14 -7.00 -10.12
N PHE A 111 -18.08 -7.67 -10.54
CA PHE A 111 -16.85 -7.71 -9.75
C PHE A 111 -16.17 -6.34 -9.69
N SER A 112 -16.19 -5.59 -10.80
CA SER A 112 -15.73 -4.20 -10.87
C SER A 112 -16.44 -3.31 -9.84
N ALA A 113 -17.78 -3.39 -9.76
CA ALA A 113 -18.56 -2.63 -8.79
C ALA A 113 -18.20 -2.99 -7.34
N ARG A 114 -18.03 -4.29 -7.04
CA ARG A 114 -17.59 -4.77 -5.72
C ARG A 114 -16.22 -4.19 -5.33
N LEU A 115 -15.24 -4.20 -6.25
CA LEU A 115 -13.93 -3.62 -5.98
C LEU A 115 -13.99 -2.10 -5.80
N SER A 116 -14.83 -1.41 -6.58
CA SER A 116 -15.03 0.03 -6.47
C SER A 116 -15.61 0.44 -5.11
N GLU A 117 -16.58 -0.31 -4.59
CA GLU A 117 -17.14 -0.06 -3.25
C GLU A 117 -16.07 -0.16 -2.16
N VAL A 118 -15.23 -1.19 -2.22
CA VAL A 118 -14.10 -1.35 -1.26
C VAL A 118 -13.10 -0.21 -1.44
N ALA A 119 -12.79 0.17 -2.67
CA ALA A 119 -11.86 1.26 -2.97
C ALA A 119 -12.35 2.61 -2.44
N ASP A 120 -13.66 2.90 -2.55
CA ASP A 120 -14.23 4.16 -2.04
C ASP A 120 -14.11 4.24 -0.52
N LYS A 121 -14.40 3.14 0.20
CA LYS A 121 -14.19 3.05 1.65
C LYS A 121 -12.70 3.20 2.00
N ALA A 122 -11.83 2.44 1.32
CA ALA A 122 -10.40 2.47 1.56
C ALA A 122 -9.78 3.83 1.30
N GLY A 123 -10.18 4.53 0.23
CA GLY A 123 -9.67 5.85 -0.11
C GLY A 123 -9.95 6.90 0.96
N LYS A 124 -11.19 6.94 1.47
CA LYS A 124 -11.57 7.81 2.57
C LYS A 124 -10.82 7.47 3.85
N ALA A 125 -10.85 6.20 4.25
CA ALA A 125 -10.20 5.72 5.45
C ALA A 125 -8.67 5.88 5.40
N PHE A 126 -8.04 5.81 4.22
CA PHE A 126 -6.60 6.03 4.05
C PHE A 126 -6.20 7.43 4.50
N VAL A 127 -6.90 8.45 4.03
CA VAL A 127 -6.60 9.84 4.39
C VAL A 127 -6.84 10.06 5.89
N GLU A 128 -7.96 9.57 6.42
CA GLU A 128 -8.30 9.68 7.85
C GLU A 128 -7.31 8.96 8.77
N THR A 129 -6.73 7.84 8.30
CA THR A 129 -5.82 7.01 9.10
C THR A 129 -4.38 7.51 9.04
N PHE A 130 -3.89 7.88 7.86
CA PHE A 130 -2.46 8.12 7.66
C PHE A 130 -2.06 9.58 7.58
N LEU A 131 -2.93 10.48 7.09
CA LEU A 131 -2.57 11.88 6.93
C LEU A 131 -2.54 12.58 8.31
N ASN A 132 -1.37 13.04 8.70
CA ASN A 132 -1.19 13.75 9.97
C ASN A 132 -1.35 15.28 9.81
N GLU A 133 -1.38 15.97 10.94
CA GLU A 133 -1.53 17.44 11.01
C GLU A 133 -0.41 18.23 10.33
N TYR A 134 0.76 17.62 10.10
CA TYR A 134 1.89 18.23 9.39
C TYR A 134 1.84 18.02 7.89
N GLY A 135 0.82 17.34 7.36
CA GLY A 135 0.60 17.13 5.93
C GLY A 135 1.43 16.03 5.29
N TYR A 136 1.95 15.08 6.07
CA TYR A 136 2.59 13.86 5.57
C TYR A 136 1.94 12.60 6.18
N LEU A 137 2.38 11.40 5.77
CA LEU A 137 1.73 10.15 6.17
C LEU A 137 2.49 9.48 7.33
N LEU A 138 1.73 8.91 8.27
CA LEU A 138 2.24 7.99 9.27
C LEU A 138 2.78 6.72 8.60
N ASP A 139 3.83 6.11 9.15
CA ASP A 139 4.42 4.89 8.59
C ASP A 139 3.52 3.66 8.82
N TYR A 140 2.92 3.55 10.00
CA TYR A 140 1.85 2.61 10.31
C TYR A 140 0.95 3.11 11.44
N VAL A 141 -0.26 2.55 11.51
CA VAL A 141 -1.21 2.77 12.61
C VAL A 141 -1.74 1.41 13.08
N ALA A 142 -1.63 1.13 14.38
CA ALA A 142 -2.11 -0.10 14.98
C ALA A 142 -3.22 0.14 16.01
N ASP A 143 -3.90 -0.94 16.40
CA ASP A 143 -4.94 -0.90 17.42
C ASP A 143 -4.45 -0.25 18.72
N GLY A 144 -5.32 0.46 19.40
CA GLY A 144 -4.99 1.21 20.61
C GLY A 144 -4.31 2.56 20.35
N ASN A 145 -4.52 3.15 19.17
CA ASN A 145 -3.95 4.43 18.73
C ASN A 145 -2.41 4.47 18.72
N MET A 146 -1.78 3.32 18.51
CA MET A 146 -0.34 3.27 18.28
C MET A 146 -0.02 3.79 16.88
N MET A 147 0.70 4.89 16.79
CA MET A 147 1.04 5.57 15.53
C MET A 147 2.55 5.70 15.41
N ASP A 148 3.11 5.32 14.26
CA ASP A 148 4.52 5.59 13.93
C ASP A 148 4.62 6.86 13.06
N TRP A 149 5.21 7.89 13.65
CA TRP A 149 5.44 9.20 13.04
C TRP A 149 6.76 9.29 12.27
N SER A 150 7.50 8.20 12.21
CA SER A 150 8.80 8.17 11.55
C SER A 150 8.68 8.54 10.07
N VAL A 151 9.48 9.51 9.63
CA VAL A 151 9.58 9.81 8.20
C VAL A 151 10.44 8.74 7.55
N ARG A 152 9.78 7.89 6.75
CA ARG A 152 10.36 6.77 6.01
C ARG A 152 9.97 6.87 4.53
N PRO A 153 10.73 6.23 3.61
CA PRO A 153 10.43 6.31 2.17
C PRO A 153 9.10 5.65 1.78
N ASN A 154 8.52 4.81 2.64
CA ASN A 154 7.31 4.04 2.38
C ASN A 154 6.11 4.89 1.93
N MET A 155 5.98 6.10 2.47
CA MET A 155 4.89 7.01 2.12
C MET A 155 4.95 7.53 0.67
N ILE A 156 6.12 7.46 0.01
CA ILE A 156 6.28 8.01 -1.35
C ILE A 156 5.43 7.26 -2.38
N PHE A 157 5.13 5.97 -2.15
CA PHE A 157 4.28 5.19 -3.03
C PHE A 157 2.90 5.82 -3.18
N ALA A 158 2.34 6.41 -2.11
CA ALA A 158 1.05 7.10 -2.17
C ALA A 158 1.07 8.34 -3.06
N ALA A 159 2.22 8.97 -3.24
CA ALA A 159 2.36 10.11 -4.15
C ALA A 159 2.68 9.68 -5.59
N ALA A 160 3.30 8.49 -5.77
CA ALA A 160 3.87 8.04 -7.04
C ALA A 160 2.95 7.13 -7.88
N PHE A 161 2.06 6.38 -7.25
CA PHE A 161 1.21 5.43 -7.98
C PHE A 161 0.12 6.12 -8.80
N ASP A 162 -0.29 5.47 -9.90
CA ASP A 162 -1.32 5.99 -10.80
C ASP A 162 -2.65 6.20 -10.08
N TYR A 163 -3.05 5.20 -9.28
CA TYR A 163 -4.22 5.30 -8.41
C TYR A 163 -3.77 5.60 -6.98
N SER A 164 -4.07 6.80 -6.56
CA SER A 164 -3.70 7.29 -5.23
C SER A 164 -4.93 7.80 -4.49
N PRO A 165 -5.07 7.54 -3.19
CA PRO A 165 -6.15 8.12 -2.40
C PRO A 165 -5.89 9.60 -2.03
N LEU A 166 -4.69 10.13 -2.34
CA LEU A 166 -4.29 11.49 -2.01
C LEU A 166 -4.63 12.49 -3.12
N ASP A 167 -5.07 13.66 -2.75
CA ASP A 167 -5.18 14.82 -3.65
C ASP A 167 -3.80 15.44 -3.97
N ALA A 168 -3.78 16.41 -4.88
CA ALA A 168 -2.54 17.06 -5.32
C ALA A 168 -1.79 17.79 -4.18
N LYS A 169 -2.52 18.39 -3.23
CA LYS A 169 -1.95 19.10 -2.09
C LYS A 169 -1.32 18.10 -1.11
N GLN A 170 -2.00 17.00 -0.84
CA GLN A 170 -1.53 15.92 0.03
C GLN A 170 -0.30 15.22 -0.56
N LYS A 171 -0.32 14.90 -1.86
CA LYS A 171 0.85 14.36 -2.58
C LYS A 171 2.05 15.30 -2.47
N LYS A 172 1.82 16.60 -2.64
CA LYS A 172 2.89 17.60 -2.48
C LYS A 172 3.48 17.58 -1.08
N GLY A 173 2.67 17.50 -0.03
CA GLY A 173 3.14 17.40 1.35
C GLY A 173 4.03 16.19 1.59
N VAL A 174 3.65 15.03 1.05
CA VAL A 174 4.48 13.81 1.09
C VAL A 174 5.81 14.00 0.37
N ILE A 175 5.79 14.57 -0.83
CA ILE A 175 7.01 14.83 -1.62
C ILE A 175 7.93 15.81 -0.89
N ASP A 176 7.38 16.89 -0.33
CA ASP A 176 8.14 17.93 0.36
C ASP A 176 8.89 17.35 1.58
N ILE A 177 8.23 16.54 2.42
CA ILE A 177 8.88 15.95 3.60
C ILE A 177 9.93 14.90 3.22
N VAL A 178 9.64 14.05 2.23
CA VAL A 178 10.58 13.04 1.73
C VAL A 178 11.81 13.70 1.12
N THR A 179 11.63 14.74 0.32
CA THR A 179 12.74 15.49 -0.27
C THR A 179 13.59 16.15 0.82
N LYS A 180 12.95 16.79 1.79
CA LYS A 180 13.62 17.51 2.87
C LYS A 180 14.43 16.60 3.80
N GLU A 181 13.93 15.42 4.12
CA GLU A 181 14.51 14.60 5.19
C GLU A 181 15.20 13.32 4.70
N LEU A 182 14.80 12.79 3.56
CA LEU A 182 15.30 11.51 3.09
C LEU A 182 16.19 11.60 1.85
N LEU A 183 15.99 12.60 0.99
CA LEU A 183 16.68 12.65 -0.29
C LEU A 183 18.19 12.87 -0.12
N THR A 184 18.97 12.06 -0.85
CA THR A 184 20.42 12.16 -0.97
C THR A 184 20.82 12.08 -2.44
N PRO A 185 22.04 12.41 -2.82
CA PRO A 185 22.52 12.23 -4.19
C PRO A 185 22.47 10.79 -4.70
N LYS A 186 22.33 9.80 -3.81
CA LYS A 186 22.33 8.37 -4.14
C LYS A 186 20.96 7.67 -3.95
N GLY A 187 19.93 8.41 -3.55
CA GLY A 187 18.59 7.86 -3.28
C GLY A 187 18.00 8.34 -1.96
N LEU A 188 16.99 7.63 -1.46
CA LEU A 188 16.33 7.97 -0.20
C LEU A 188 16.93 7.20 0.98
N ARG A 189 17.12 7.88 2.12
CA ARG A 189 17.37 7.22 3.40
C ARG A 189 16.18 6.37 3.80
N SER A 190 16.42 5.28 4.50
CA SER A 190 15.37 4.42 5.06
C SER A 190 14.67 5.01 6.30
N LEU A 191 15.28 6.03 6.91
CA LEU A 191 14.77 6.74 8.08
C LEU A 191 15.30 8.17 8.09
N SER A 192 14.50 9.12 8.56
CA SER A 192 14.94 10.51 8.76
C SER A 192 16.04 10.58 9.83
N PRO A 193 17.11 11.40 9.60
CA PRO A 193 18.13 11.67 10.62
C PRO A 193 17.60 12.33 11.90
N LYS A 194 16.37 12.85 11.86
CA LYS A 194 15.71 13.43 13.06
C LYS A 194 14.98 12.39 13.90
N SER A 195 14.84 11.16 13.43
CA SER A 195 14.23 10.07 14.18
C SER A 195 15.22 9.53 15.22
N GLY A 196 14.76 9.28 16.44
CA GLY A 196 15.60 8.77 17.54
C GLY A 196 16.23 7.38 17.29
N GLY A 197 15.75 6.64 16.29
CA GLY A 197 16.31 5.35 15.87
C GLY A 197 17.30 5.44 14.69
N TYR A 198 17.67 6.64 14.26
CA TYR A 198 18.67 6.84 13.20
C TYR A 198 20.08 6.73 13.78
N ASN A 199 20.89 5.82 13.25
CA ASN A 199 22.30 5.60 13.61
C ASN A 199 23.20 5.80 12.39
#